data_2dc4bcc519dc6d7327d58f46d726e510
#
_entry.id   2dc4bcc519dc6d7327d58f46d726e510
#
_cell.length_a   1.000
_cell.length_b   1.000
_cell.length_c   1.000
_cell.angle_alpha   90.00
_cell.angle_beta   90.00
_cell.angle_gamma   90.00
#
_symmetry.space_group_name_H-M   'P 1'
#
loop_
_entity.id
_entity.type
_entity.pdbx_description
1 polymer ?
#
loop_
_entity_poly.entity_id
_entity_poly.type
_entity_poly.pdbx_seq_one_letter_code
_entity_poly.pdbx_strand_id
1 'polypeptide(L)'
;MSKELVDLVQAKLKEDTWTRATISNYTKNNLIELTSIVEKAKNENCIGEIKGICDEQLSHTKDSITALYISGMLGLKLGSLDNSSLETLVDIFQNNHKEPIVVYMCETILADDKSNKFALRTLASNYEQVGNEELWSIYEKIVKIDFAEAEIAKKLADHFATAGDTEKATEYYKKALLRYVNNKNINSASEIWSKLVASIPEEIDFFLLVQRKIAKSISADKSALMMQELYNWYKDNKKWNTAIDILKLNLSIDPKDPWARREIAECYAQKYAKHSHVDEYIRTSDLTQSYRNVFEAISDFEKHIAFDVRNFVYHRTWGVGVILKVENDALTISFGKNGKKEIS
;
A
#
# COMPACT_ATOMS: atom_id res chain seq x y z
N MET A 1 0.31 -48.25 -15.03
CA MET A 1 -0.59 -47.91 -13.91
C MET A 1 -0.20 -48.84 -12.78
N SER A 2 0.18 -48.30 -11.67
CA SER A 2 0.61 -49.11 -10.54
C SER A 2 -0.60 -49.58 -9.74
N LYS A 3 -1.12 -50.73 -10.12
CA LYS A 3 -2.17 -51.41 -9.35
C LYS A 3 -1.73 -51.58 -7.88
N GLU A 4 -0.42 -51.76 -7.65
CA GLU A 4 0.18 -51.88 -6.32
C GLU A 4 -0.04 -50.63 -5.45
N LEU A 5 0.08 -49.40 -6.01
CA LEU A 5 -0.13 -48.18 -5.25
C LEU A 5 -1.61 -47.97 -4.93
N VAL A 6 -2.51 -48.27 -5.87
CA VAL A 6 -3.95 -48.24 -5.66
C VAL A 6 -4.37 -49.20 -4.55
N ASP A 7 -3.90 -50.45 -4.63
CA ASP A 7 -4.20 -51.48 -3.62
C ASP A 7 -3.63 -51.06 -2.23
N LEU A 8 -2.44 -50.45 -2.20
CA LEU A 8 -1.82 -49.93 -0.99
C LEU A 8 -2.69 -48.80 -0.35
N VAL A 9 -3.13 -47.84 -1.14
CA VAL A 9 -3.95 -46.73 -0.63
C VAL A 9 -5.31 -47.23 -0.14
N GLN A 10 -5.95 -48.15 -0.88
CA GLN A 10 -7.23 -48.72 -0.46
C GLN A 10 -7.08 -49.52 0.84
N ALA A 11 -6.00 -50.32 0.98
CA ALA A 11 -5.69 -51.04 2.22
C ALA A 11 -5.48 -50.06 3.38
N LYS A 12 -4.65 -49.04 3.15
CA LYS A 12 -4.37 -48.00 4.16
C LYS A 12 -5.62 -47.27 4.62
N LEU A 13 -6.53 -46.89 3.71
CA LEU A 13 -7.80 -46.25 4.05
C LEU A 13 -8.78 -47.18 4.81
N LYS A 14 -8.77 -48.47 4.55
CA LYS A 14 -9.58 -49.48 5.29
C LYS A 14 -9.09 -49.69 6.71
N GLU A 15 -7.77 -49.63 6.92
CA GLU A 15 -7.15 -49.77 8.23
C GLU A 15 -7.07 -48.47 9.00
N ASP A 16 -7.33 -47.33 8.35
CA ASP A 16 -7.21 -46.00 8.92
C ASP A 16 -8.29 -45.72 9.95
N THR A 17 -7.87 -45.53 11.19
CA THR A 17 -8.72 -45.15 12.31
C THR A 17 -8.51 -43.70 12.75
N TRP A 18 -7.63 -42.97 12.01
CA TRP A 18 -7.28 -41.61 12.37
C TRP A 18 -8.36 -40.61 11.94
N THR A 19 -9.04 -40.08 12.92
CA THR A 19 -10.09 -39.05 12.80
C THR A 19 -9.85 -37.96 13.87
N ARG A 20 -10.69 -36.93 13.85
CA ARG A 20 -10.67 -35.90 14.91
C ARG A 20 -10.71 -36.50 16.32
N ALA A 21 -11.46 -37.58 16.51
CA ALA A 21 -11.63 -38.22 17.83
C ALA A 21 -10.43 -39.09 18.27
N THR A 22 -9.65 -39.58 17.33
CA THR A 22 -8.60 -40.58 17.63
C THR A 22 -7.16 -40.04 17.46
N ILE A 23 -7.01 -38.75 17.17
CA ILE A 23 -5.75 -38.11 16.77
C ILE A 23 -4.68 -38.02 17.86
N SER A 24 -5.00 -38.34 19.12
CA SER A 24 -4.11 -38.07 20.28
C SER A 24 -2.67 -38.60 20.05
N ASN A 25 -2.52 -39.81 19.51
CA ASN A 25 -1.23 -40.44 19.25
C ASN A 25 -0.68 -40.19 17.84
N TYR A 26 -1.32 -39.37 17.02
CA TYR A 26 -0.85 -39.04 15.68
C TYR A 26 0.43 -38.21 15.73
N THR A 27 1.40 -38.54 14.93
CA THR A 27 2.72 -37.92 14.93
C THR A 27 3.11 -37.43 13.54
N LYS A 28 4.17 -36.63 13.47
CA LYS A 28 4.76 -36.20 12.20
C LYS A 28 5.15 -37.37 11.30
N ASN A 29 5.61 -38.49 11.87
CA ASN A 29 6.00 -39.69 11.10
C ASN A 29 4.84 -40.30 10.31
N ASN A 30 3.62 -40.27 10.86
CA ASN A 30 2.44 -40.73 10.13
C ASN A 30 2.22 -39.89 8.87
N LEU A 31 2.42 -38.56 8.98
CA LEU A 31 2.26 -37.66 7.82
C LEU A 31 3.38 -37.84 6.79
N ILE A 32 4.62 -38.14 7.22
CA ILE A 32 5.76 -38.44 6.32
C ILE A 32 5.44 -39.65 5.45
N GLU A 33 4.85 -40.72 6.02
CA GLU A 33 4.43 -41.86 5.24
C GLU A 33 3.42 -41.51 4.16
N LEU A 34 2.42 -40.67 4.49
CA LEU A 34 1.42 -40.21 3.52
C LEU A 34 2.04 -39.33 2.44
N THR A 35 3.01 -38.48 2.79
CA THR A 35 3.77 -37.67 1.81
C THR A 35 4.46 -38.60 0.79
N SER A 36 5.02 -39.71 1.23
CA SER A 36 5.63 -40.71 0.33
C SER A 36 4.60 -41.28 -0.67
N ILE A 37 3.37 -41.52 -0.25
CA ILE A 37 2.28 -41.97 -1.13
C ILE A 37 1.95 -40.91 -2.18
N VAL A 38 1.84 -39.65 -1.76
CA VAL A 38 1.57 -38.50 -2.66
C VAL A 38 2.66 -38.39 -3.73
N GLU A 39 3.94 -38.48 -3.34
CA GLU A 39 5.06 -38.43 -4.29
C GLU A 39 5.07 -39.64 -5.26
N LYS A 40 4.76 -40.85 -4.78
CA LYS A 40 4.61 -42.02 -5.65
C LYS A 40 3.48 -41.83 -6.66
N ALA A 41 2.32 -41.32 -6.23
CA ALA A 41 1.18 -41.05 -7.12
C ALA A 41 1.53 -40.05 -8.24
N LYS A 42 2.36 -39.06 -7.92
CA LYS A 42 2.91 -38.10 -8.90
C LYS A 42 3.83 -38.82 -9.90
N ASN A 43 4.80 -39.56 -9.40
CA ASN A 43 5.81 -40.22 -10.22
C ASN A 43 5.22 -41.32 -11.14
N GLU A 44 4.18 -41.99 -10.69
CA GLU A 44 3.50 -43.05 -11.43
C GLU A 44 2.32 -42.56 -12.27
N ASN A 45 2.10 -41.22 -12.28
CA ASN A 45 1.09 -40.55 -13.11
C ASN A 45 -0.36 -41.01 -12.81
N CYS A 46 -0.65 -41.35 -11.54
CA CYS A 46 -1.97 -41.84 -11.10
C CYS A 46 -2.65 -40.90 -10.08
N ILE A 47 -2.31 -39.62 -10.13
CA ILE A 47 -2.82 -38.58 -9.19
C ILE A 47 -4.35 -38.58 -9.15
N GLY A 48 -5.02 -38.54 -10.32
CA GLY A 48 -6.48 -38.45 -10.41
C GLY A 48 -7.20 -39.68 -9.84
N GLU A 49 -6.64 -40.87 -10.06
CA GLU A 49 -7.18 -42.12 -9.57
C GLU A 49 -7.09 -42.23 -8.04
N ILE A 50 -5.90 -41.96 -7.50
CA ILE A 50 -5.69 -41.99 -6.04
C ILE A 50 -6.52 -40.92 -5.34
N LYS A 51 -6.59 -39.69 -5.92
CA LYS A 51 -7.47 -38.62 -5.38
C LYS A 51 -8.92 -39.07 -5.37
N GLY A 52 -9.44 -39.66 -6.44
CA GLY A 52 -10.81 -40.14 -6.52
C GLY A 52 -11.15 -41.15 -5.42
N ILE A 53 -10.24 -42.09 -5.11
CA ILE A 53 -10.41 -43.06 -4.02
C ILE A 53 -10.48 -42.36 -2.66
N CYS A 54 -9.66 -41.34 -2.44
CA CYS A 54 -9.67 -40.56 -1.18
C CYS A 54 -10.96 -39.70 -1.08
N ASP A 55 -11.41 -39.12 -2.18
CA ASP A 55 -12.67 -38.34 -2.21
C ASP A 55 -13.90 -39.23 -1.94
N GLU A 56 -13.90 -40.46 -2.44
CA GLU A 56 -14.92 -41.44 -2.12
C GLU A 56 -14.93 -41.77 -0.61
N GLN A 57 -13.75 -42.00 -0.03
CA GLN A 57 -13.63 -42.23 1.42
C GLN A 57 -14.15 -41.05 2.22
N LEU A 58 -13.90 -39.80 1.80
CA LEU A 58 -14.36 -38.59 2.46
C LEU A 58 -15.87 -38.43 2.37
N SER A 59 -16.53 -39.03 1.38
CA SER A 59 -18.01 -39.06 1.31
C SER A 59 -18.61 -39.88 2.46
N HIS A 60 -17.89 -40.85 2.99
CA HIS A 60 -18.30 -41.72 4.10
C HIS A 60 -17.75 -41.24 5.44
N THR A 61 -16.48 -40.84 5.47
CA THR A 61 -15.79 -40.40 6.71
C THR A 61 -15.15 -39.03 6.45
N LYS A 62 -15.87 -37.95 6.71
CA LYS A 62 -15.50 -36.58 6.37
C LYS A 62 -14.24 -36.07 7.08
N ASP A 63 -13.84 -36.70 8.19
CA ASP A 63 -12.70 -36.33 9.01
C ASP A 63 -11.57 -37.41 9.02
N SER A 64 -11.56 -38.29 8.04
CA SER A 64 -10.44 -39.23 7.80
C SER A 64 -9.17 -38.43 7.48
N ILE A 65 -8.20 -38.46 8.38
CA ILE A 65 -6.95 -37.68 8.26
C ILE A 65 -6.16 -38.14 7.04
N THR A 66 -6.06 -39.44 6.82
CA THR A 66 -5.36 -40.02 5.67
C THR A 66 -5.98 -39.59 4.34
N ALA A 67 -7.30 -39.67 4.23
CA ALA A 67 -7.98 -39.25 3.01
C ALA A 67 -7.92 -37.73 2.78
N LEU A 68 -8.11 -36.90 3.82
CA LEU A 68 -7.98 -35.45 3.75
C LEU A 68 -6.59 -35.02 3.27
N TYR A 69 -5.53 -35.64 3.83
CA TYR A 69 -4.17 -35.26 3.47
C TYR A 69 -3.84 -35.65 2.03
N ILE A 70 -4.08 -36.92 1.65
CA ILE A 70 -3.76 -37.38 0.30
C ILE A 70 -4.58 -36.62 -0.75
N SER A 71 -5.90 -36.48 -0.56
CA SER A 71 -6.77 -35.78 -1.49
C SER A 71 -6.36 -34.30 -1.63
N GLY A 72 -6.12 -33.59 -0.51
CA GLY A 72 -5.72 -32.18 -0.52
C GLY A 72 -4.38 -31.97 -1.21
N MET A 73 -3.35 -32.76 -0.88
CA MET A 73 -2.02 -32.67 -1.49
C MET A 73 -2.03 -33.00 -2.99
N LEU A 74 -2.77 -34.01 -3.40
CA LEU A 74 -2.94 -34.36 -4.82
C LEU A 74 -3.76 -33.31 -5.56
N GLY A 75 -4.75 -32.69 -4.90
CA GLY A 75 -5.48 -31.55 -5.43
C GLY A 75 -4.55 -30.38 -5.79
N LEU A 76 -3.64 -30.00 -4.89
CA LEU A 76 -2.64 -28.98 -5.16
C LEU A 76 -1.75 -29.32 -6.38
N LYS A 77 -1.33 -30.59 -6.50
CA LYS A 77 -0.52 -31.05 -7.64
C LYS A 77 -1.30 -31.04 -8.97
N LEU A 78 -2.61 -31.08 -8.92
CA LEU A 78 -3.50 -30.88 -10.08
C LEU A 78 -3.82 -29.41 -10.37
N GLY A 79 -3.30 -28.48 -9.57
CA GLY A 79 -3.56 -27.05 -9.70
C GLY A 79 -4.92 -26.62 -9.14
N SER A 80 -5.53 -27.41 -8.24
CA SER A 80 -6.77 -27.05 -7.58
C SER A 80 -6.56 -25.82 -6.68
N LEU A 81 -7.52 -24.89 -6.73
CA LEU A 81 -7.61 -23.76 -5.80
C LEU A 81 -8.43 -24.08 -4.55
N ASP A 82 -9.06 -25.25 -4.51
CA ASP A 82 -9.84 -25.73 -3.36
C ASP A 82 -8.89 -26.36 -2.32
N ASN A 83 -8.76 -25.72 -1.18
CA ASN A 83 -7.95 -26.16 -0.05
C ASN A 83 -8.79 -26.76 1.09
N SER A 84 -10.07 -26.99 0.90
CA SER A 84 -11.02 -27.38 1.98
C SER A 84 -10.57 -28.60 2.79
N SER A 85 -9.99 -29.62 2.13
CA SER A 85 -9.43 -30.78 2.79
C SER A 85 -8.23 -30.45 3.70
N LEU A 86 -7.33 -29.57 3.23
CA LEU A 86 -6.16 -29.14 4.00
C LEU A 86 -6.56 -28.17 5.13
N GLU A 87 -7.54 -27.31 4.91
CA GLU A 87 -8.11 -26.42 5.93
C GLU A 87 -8.74 -27.24 7.06
N THR A 88 -9.49 -28.29 6.71
CA THR A 88 -10.03 -29.24 7.69
C THR A 88 -8.94 -29.91 8.50
N LEU A 89 -7.83 -30.31 7.89
CA LEU A 89 -6.67 -30.89 8.60
C LEU A 89 -6.01 -29.88 9.53
N VAL A 90 -5.82 -28.63 9.09
CA VAL A 90 -5.26 -27.57 9.95
C VAL A 90 -6.13 -27.41 11.18
N ASP A 91 -7.46 -27.31 11.01
CA ASP A 91 -8.42 -27.21 12.12
C ASP A 91 -8.31 -28.41 13.06
N ILE A 92 -8.26 -29.65 12.52
CA ILE A 92 -8.12 -30.85 13.33
C ILE A 92 -6.80 -30.83 14.13
N PHE A 93 -5.68 -30.50 13.50
CA PHE A 93 -4.37 -30.53 14.13
C PHE A 93 -4.22 -29.40 15.17
N GLN A 94 -4.65 -28.18 14.88
CA GLN A 94 -4.59 -27.05 15.80
C GLN A 94 -5.46 -27.28 17.04
N ASN A 95 -6.70 -27.75 16.87
CA ASN A 95 -7.59 -28.05 18.00
C ASN A 95 -7.08 -29.19 18.90
N ASN A 96 -6.10 -29.95 18.46
CA ASN A 96 -5.47 -31.05 19.21
C ASN A 96 -4.00 -30.77 19.57
N HIS A 97 -3.56 -29.50 19.50
CA HIS A 97 -2.21 -29.08 19.87
C HIS A 97 -1.11 -29.84 19.08
N LYS A 98 -1.32 -29.99 17.77
CA LYS A 98 -0.40 -30.67 16.85
C LYS A 98 0.29 -29.69 15.87
N GLU A 99 0.61 -28.47 16.36
CA GLU A 99 1.22 -27.39 15.57
C GLU A 99 2.46 -27.87 14.77
N PRO A 100 3.35 -28.70 15.31
CA PRO A 100 4.50 -29.20 14.54
C PRO A 100 4.13 -30.01 13.27
N ILE A 101 2.93 -30.63 13.27
CA ILE A 101 2.41 -31.36 12.10
C ILE A 101 1.91 -30.37 11.04
N VAL A 102 1.24 -29.30 11.48
CA VAL A 102 0.79 -28.21 10.60
C VAL A 102 2.01 -27.55 9.92
N VAL A 103 3.05 -27.26 10.69
CA VAL A 103 4.29 -26.68 10.15
C VAL A 103 4.89 -27.59 9.08
N TYR A 104 5.06 -28.88 9.39
CA TYR A 104 5.60 -29.85 8.43
C TYR A 104 4.77 -29.94 7.13
N MET A 105 3.45 -29.96 7.26
CA MET A 105 2.54 -29.98 6.11
C MET A 105 2.75 -28.73 5.22
N CYS A 106 2.80 -27.56 5.83
CA CYS A 106 3.02 -26.30 5.10
C CYS A 106 4.41 -26.24 4.46
N GLU A 107 5.46 -26.69 5.15
CA GLU A 107 6.81 -26.78 4.60
C GLU A 107 6.87 -27.73 3.39
N THR A 108 6.15 -28.86 3.45
CA THR A 108 6.05 -29.81 2.34
C THR A 108 5.38 -29.17 1.12
N ILE A 109 4.31 -28.41 1.33
CA ILE A 109 3.64 -27.67 0.25
C ILE A 109 4.58 -26.62 -0.34
N LEU A 110 5.29 -25.86 0.51
CA LEU A 110 6.19 -24.80 0.08
C LEU A 110 7.48 -25.31 -0.58
N ALA A 111 7.85 -26.57 -0.36
CA ALA A 111 8.94 -27.19 -1.10
C ALA A 111 8.60 -27.39 -2.59
N ASP A 112 7.34 -27.67 -2.89
CA ASP A 112 6.84 -27.78 -4.26
C ASP A 112 6.46 -26.41 -4.87
N ASP A 113 5.73 -25.59 -4.11
CA ASP A 113 5.27 -24.26 -4.53
C ASP A 113 5.57 -23.22 -3.46
N LYS A 114 6.70 -22.52 -3.63
CA LYS A 114 7.18 -21.48 -2.70
C LYS A 114 6.22 -20.28 -2.56
N SER A 115 5.28 -20.15 -3.49
CA SER A 115 4.29 -19.06 -3.54
C SER A 115 2.89 -19.47 -3.10
N ASN A 116 2.73 -20.68 -2.57
CA ASN A 116 1.45 -21.19 -2.13
C ASN A 116 0.85 -20.34 -1.01
N LYS A 117 -0.22 -19.60 -1.33
CA LYS A 117 -0.84 -18.65 -0.39
C LYS A 117 -1.44 -19.34 0.84
N PHE A 118 -2.05 -20.52 0.66
CA PHE A 118 -2.63 -21.27 1.76
C PHE A 118 -1.53 -21.64 2.78
N ALA A 119 -0.45 -22.29 2.32
CA ALA A 119 0.63 -22.72 3.20
C ALA A 119 1.32 -21.56 3.91
N LEU A 120 1.60 -20.45 3.19
CA LEU A 120 2.21 -19.27 3.79
C LEU A 120 1.31 -18.63 4.85
N ARG A 121 -0.01 -18.49 4.60
CA ARG A 121 -0.94 -17.91 5.57
C ARG A 121 -1.12 -18.83 6.79
N THR A 122 -1.19 -20.14 6.60
CA THR A 122 -1.28 -21.10 7.69
C THR A 122 -0.03 -21.08 8.56
N LEU A 123 1.17 -21.05 7.94
CA LEU A 123 2.43 -20.89 8.68
C LEU A 123 2.50 -19.58 9.44
N ALA A 124 2.11 -18.49 8.82
CA ALA A 124 2.09 -17.18 9.46
C ALA A 124 1.18 -17.16 10.70
N SER A 125 -0.03 -17.73 10.59
CA SER A 125 -0.96 -17.85 11.72
C SER A 125 -0.38 -18.70 12.86
N ASN A 126 0.27 -19.81 12.52
CA ASN A 126 0.91 -20.68 13.50
C ASN A 126 2.08 -19.98 14.20
N TYR A 127 2.97 -19.35 13.44
CA TYR A 127 4.13 -18.64 13.99
C TYR A 127 3.73 -17.41 14.81
N GLU A 128 2.64 -16.71 14.45
CA GLU A 128 2.10 -15.60 15.23
C GLU A 128 1.61 -16.06 16.61
N GLN A 129 0.93 -17.22 16.67
CA GLN A 129 0.42 -17.80 17.92
C GLN A 129 1.54 -18.22 18.90
N VAL A 130 2.64 -18.74 18.37
CA VAL A 130 3.75 -19.24 19.20
C VAL A 130 4.88 -18.22 19.37
N GLY A 131 4.80 -17.04 18.75
CA GLY A 131 5.83 -16.00 18.82
C GLY A 131 7.14 -16.38 18.13
N ASN A 132 7.08 -17.12 17.01
CA ASN A 132 8.27 -17.54 16.27
C ASN A 132 8.84 -16.40 15.43
N GLU A 133 10.14 -16.12 15.56
CA GLU A 133 10.86 -15.06 14.83
C GLU A 133 10.84 -15.26 13.30
N GLU A 134 10.68 -16.48 12.79
CA GLU A 134 10.55 -16.74 11.36
C GLU A 134 9.28 -16.16 10.75
N LEU A 135 8.31 -15.74 11.55
CA LEU A 135 7.08 -15.06 11.14
C LEU A 135 7.36 -13.92 10.16
N TRP A 136 8.36 -13.10 10.46
CA TRP A 136 8.67 -11.92 9.66
C TRP A 136 9.12 -12.28 8.23
N SER A 137 9.90 -13.35 8.09
CA SER A 137 10.29 -13.90 6.78
C SER A 137 9.08 -14.43 6.00
N ILE A 138 8.13 -15.06 6.67
CA ILE A 138 6.89 -15.52 6.04
C ILE A 138 6.02 -14.34 5.61
N TYR A 139 5.90 -13.32 6.45
CA TYR A 139 5.18 -12.09 6.10
C TYR A 139 5.78 -11.39 4.87
N GLU A 140 7.10 -11.30 4.76
CA GLU A 140 7.76 -10.76 3.56
C GLU A 140 7.39 -11.55 2.29
N LYS A 141 7.33 -12.89 2.38
CA LYS A 141 6.90 -13.73 1.25
C LYS A 141 5.45 -13.46 0.88
N ILE A 142 4.54 -13.37 1.86
CA ILE A 142 3.12 -13.08 1.62
C ILE A 142 2.96 -11.72 0.93
N VAL A 143 3.64 -10.68 1.42
CA VAL A 143 3.55 -9.32 0.85
C VAL A 143 4.08 -9.27 -0.59
N LYS A 144 5.03 -10.15 -0.97
CA LYS A 144 5.54 -10.25 -2.34
C LYS A 144 4.56 -10.88 -3.31
N ILE A 145 3.75 -11.85 -2.85
CA ILE A 145 2.85 -12.61 -3.72
C ILE A 145 1.40 -12.15 -3.65
N ASP A 146 1.01 -11.45 -2.60
CA ASP A 146 -0.35 -10.96 -2.40
C ASP A 146 -0.39 -9.44 -2.35
N PHE A 147 -0.72 -8.84 -3.50
CA PHE A 147 -0.77 -7.38 -3.64
C PHE A 147 -1.99 -6.72 -2.98
N ALA A 148 -2.96 -7.51 -2.50
CA ALA A 148 -4.11 -7.01 -1.75
C ALA A 148 -3.87 -6.98 -0.24
N GLU A 149 -2.84 -7.67 0.25
CA GLU A 149 -2.56 -7.85 1.67
C GLU A 149 -1.94 -6.59 2.30
N ALA A 150 -2.80 -5.71 2.83
CA ALA A 150 -2.39 -4.44 3.44
C ALA A 150 -1.97 -4.58 4.90
N GLU A 151 -2.66 -5.41 5.67
CA GLU A 151 -2.43 -5.56 7.12
C GLU A 151 -1.06 -6.17 7.43
N ILE A 152 -0.67 -7.23 6.72
CA ILE A 152 0.65 -7.83 6.88
C ILE A 152 1.76 -6.85 6.46
N ALA A 153 1.53 -6.05 5.42
CA ALA A 153 2.48 -5.00 5.04
C ALA A 153 2.64 -3.95 6.15
N LYS A 154 1.55 -3.57 6.83
CA LYS A 154 1.59 -2.67 8.00
C LYS A 154 2.34 -3.32 9.17
N LYS A 155 2.04 -4.58 9.51
CA LYS A 155 2.75 -5.31 10.58
C LYS A 155 4.26 -5.37 10.33
N LEU A 156 4.68 -5.61 9.09
CA LEU A 156 6.11 -5.58 8.72
C LEU A 156 6.71 -4.18 8.90
N ALA A 157 5.99 -3.14 8.48
CA ALA A 157 6.45 -1.77 8.65
C ALA A 157 6.64 -1.41 10.12
N ASP A 158 5.66 -1.75 10.97
CA ASP A 158 5.72 -1.52 12.42
C ASP A 158 6.87 -2.30 13.08
N HIS A 159 7.12 -3.55 12.64
CA HIS A 159 8.24 -4.36 13.08
C HIS A 159 9.59 -3.70 12.75
N PHE A 160 9.81 -3.33 11.49
CA PHE A 160 11.06 -2.68 11.07
C PHE A 160 11.25 -1.30 11.72
N ALA A 161 10.17 -0.54 11.92
CA ALA A 161 10.23 0.72 12.65
C ALA A 161 10.69 0.52 14.10
N THR A 162 10.18 -0.50 14.78
CA THR A 162 10.58 -0.84 16.15
C THR A 162 12.04 -1.32 16.21
N ALA A 163 12.49 -2.04 15.18
CA ALA A 163 13.88 -2.48 15.05
C ALA A 163 14.85 -1.36 14.64
N GLY A 164 14.36 -0.15 14.34
CA GLY A 164 15.17 0.99 13.91
C GLY A 164 15.59 0.97 12.43
N ASP A 165 15.08 0.02 11.63
CA ASP A 165 15.27 -0.03 10.17
C ASP A 165 14.25 0.88 9.49
N THR A 166 14.55 2.17 9.47
CA THR A 166 13.64 3.20 8.95
C THR A 166 13.42 3.09 7.44
N GLU A 167 14.39 2.58 6.69
CA GLU A 167 14.30 2.41 5.24
C GLU A 167 13.26 1.33 4.88
N LYS A 168 13.40 0.14 5.47
CA LYS A 168 12.42 -0.94 5.26
C LYS A 168 11.05 -0.58 5.84
N ALA A 169 10.99 0.04 7.01
CA ALA A 169 9.73 0.51 7.59
C ALA A 169 8.99 1.43 6.61
N THR A 170 9.68 2.41 6.04
CA THR A 170 9.11 3.33 5.05
C THR A 170 8.63 2.60 3.80
N GLU A 171 9.44 1.67 3.27
CA GLU A 171 9.06 0.87 2.10
C GLU A 171 7.76 0.10 2.33
N TYR A 172 7.65 -0.59 3.48
CA TYR A 172 6.45 -1.36 3.81
C TYR A 172 5.25 -0.47 4.17
N TYR A 173 5.43 0.69 4.82
CA TYR A 173 4.35 1.66 5.01
C TYR A 173 3.82 2.18 3.67
N LYS A 174 4.66 2.49 2.69
CA LYS A 174 4.22 2.90 1.35
C LYS A 174 3.40 1.80 0.68
N LYS A 175 3.83 0.54 0.78
CA LYS A 175 3.08 -0.62 0.25
C LYS A 175 1.72 -0.75 0.95
N ALA A 176 1.70 -0.67 2.29
CA ALA A 176 0.48 -0.76 3.08
C ALA A 176 -0.51 0.35 2.71
N LEU A 177 -0.05 1.61 2.63
CA LEU A 177 -0.87 2.75 2.25
C LEU A 177 -1.54 2.56 0.88
N LEU A 178 -0.77 2.20 -0.14
CA LEU A 178 -1.31 1.97 -1.49
C LEU A 178 -2.35 0.84 -1.52
N ARG A 179 -2.14 -0.22 -0.74
CA ARG A 179 -3.06 -1.35 -0.63
C ARG A 179 -4.33 -1.00 0.12
N TYR A 180 -4.23 -0.26 1.24
CA TYR A 180 -5.42 0.24 1.95
C TYR A 180 -6.26 1.17 1.07
N VAL A 181 -5.62 2.04 0.28
CA VAL A 181 -6.32 2.89 -0.69
C VAL A 181 -7.01 2.05 -1.77
N ASN A 182 -6.35 1.03 -2.32
CA ASN A 182 -6.95 0.13 -3.30
C ASN A 182 -8.14 -0.65 -2.71
N ASN A 183 -8.05 -1.05 -1.44
CA ASN A 183 -9.10 -1.74 -0.69
C ASN A 183 -10.18 -0.77 -0.15
N LYS A 184 -10.08 0.52 -0.45
CA LYS A 184 -10.97 1.59 0.03
C LYS A 184 -11.06 1.72 1.55
N ASN A 185 -10.06 1.25 2.28
CA ASN A 185 -9.97 1.38 3.73
C ASN A 185 -9.28 2.71 4.07
N ILE A 186 -10.07 3.78 4.09
CA ILE A 186 -9.54 5.14 4.31
C ILE A 186 -9.03 5.36 5.73
N ASN A 187 -9.59 4.69 6.74
CA ASN A 187 -9.17 4.88 8.13
C ASN A 187 -7.73 4.38 8.34
N SER A 188 -7.45 3.14 7.93
CA SER A 188 -6.09 2.61 7.99
C SER A 188 -5.12 3.36 7.05
N ALA A 189 -5.61 3.81 5.89
CA ALA A 189 -4.81 4.63 4.98
C ALA A 189 -4.41 5.96 5.63
N SER A 190 -5.32 6.65 6.35
CA SER A 190 -5.02 7.91 7.04
C SER A 190 -3.98 7.72 8.14
N GLU A 191 -4.07 6.64 8.93
CA GLU A 191 -3.08 6.34 9.97
C GLU A 191 -1.66 6.20 9.38
N ILE A 192 -1.54 5.43 8.29
CA ILE A 192 -0.23 5.24 7.63
C ILE A 192 0.24 6.53 6.95
N TRP A 193 -0.67 7.32 6.38
CA TRP A 193 -0.35 8.61 5.81
C TRP A 193 0.31 9.53 6.83
N SER A 194 -0.27 9.67 8.03
CA SER A 194 0.29 10.50 9.11
C SER A 194 1.71 10.05 9.50
N LYS A 195 1.94 8.73 9.62
CA LYS A 195 3.29 8.20 9.88
C LYS A 195 4.28 8.57 8.78
N LEU A 196 3.87 8.49 7.51
CA LEU A 196 4.74 8.83 6.37
C LEU A 196 4.98 10.34 6.26
N VAL A 197 3.98 11.18 6.50
CA VAL A 197 4.17 12.66 6.54
C VAL A 197 5.18 13.05 7.62
N ALA A 198 5.16 12.37 8.77
CA ALA A 198 6.13 12.63 9.83
C ALA A 198 7.56 12.16 9.47
N SER A 199 7.69 11.11 8.64
CA SER A 199 8.98 10.46 8.37
C SER A 199 9.65 10.91 7.08
N ILE A 200 8.87 11.13 6.01
CA ILE A 200 9.37 11.40 4.65
C ILE A 200 8.56 12.50 3.95
N PRO A 201 8.28 13.63 4.59
CA PRO A 201 7.43 14.69 4.01
C PRO A 201 7.93 15.22 2.67
N GLU A 202 9.24 15.14 2.40
CA GLU A 202 9.89 15.58 1.16
C GLU A 202 9.53 14.74 -0.06
N GLU A 203 8.99 13.55 0.11
CA GLU A 203 8.58 12.69 -1.01
C GLU A 203 7.22 13.10 -1.59
N ILE A 204 7.10 14.35 -2.01
CA ILE A 204 5.86 14.96 -2.51
C ILE A 204 5.22 14.15 -3.63
N ASP A 205 6.00 13.67 -4.58
CA ASP A 205 5.45 12.94 -5.74
C ASP A 205 4.71 11.67 -5.31
N PHE A 206 5.18 10.99 -4.27
CA PHE A 206 4.49 9.85 -3.68
C PHE A 206 3.15 10.28 -3.07
N PHE A 207 3.12 11.33 -2.27
CA PHE A 207 1.90 11.84 -1.65
C PHE A 207 0.88 12.31 -2.69
N LEU A 208 1.32 12.99 -3.75
CA LEU A 208 0.46 13.42 -4.85
C LEU A 208 -0.15 12.24 -5.62
N LEU A 209 0.63 11.16 -5.82
CA LEU A 209 0.12 9.93 -6.44
C LEU A 209 -0.99 9.31 -5.58
N VAL A 210 -0.77 9.17 -4.28
CA VAL A 210 -1.74 8.60 -3.35
C VAL A 210 -2.98 9.48 -3.26
N GLN A 211 -2.81 10.78 -3.16
CA GLN A 211 -3.87 11.78 -3.12
C GLN A 211 -4.82 11.64 -4.32
N ARG A 212 -4.28 11.60 -5.55
CA ARG A 212 -5.07 11.42 -6.77
C ARG A 212 -5.85 10.11 -6.77
N LYS A 213 -5.25 9.02 -6.26
CA LYS A 213 -5.95 7.73 -6.12
C LYS A 213 -7.11 7.83 -5.15
N ILE A 214 -6.92 8.45 -3.98
CA ILE A 214 -7.97 8.63 -2.97
C ILE A 214 -9.10 9.49 -3.53
N ALA A 215 -8.78 10.64 -4.14
CA ALA A 215 -9.77 11.52 -4.73
C ALA A 215 -10.63 10.82 -5.79
N LYS A 216 -10.00 9.98 -6.63
CA LYS A 216 -10.67 9.27 -7.73
C LYS A 216 -11.49 8.06 -7.26
N SER A 217 -10.97 7.28 -6.29
CA SER A 217 -11.52 5.95 -5.95
C SER A 217 -12.33 5.92 -4.66
N ILE A 218 -12.19 6.93 -3.79
CA ILE A 218 -12.82 6.99 -2.48
C ILE A 218 -13.63 8.28 -2.32
N SER A 219 -12.98 9.45 -2.13
CA SER A 219 -13.62 10.74 -1.92
C SER A 219 -12.64 11.89 -2.09
N ALA A 220 -13.06 12.95 -2.79
CA ALA A 220 -12.30 14.19 -2.91
C ALA A 220 -12.09 14.87 -1.55
N ASP A 221 -13.13 14.91 -0.69
CA ASP A 221 -13.05 15.54 0.63
C ASP A 221 -12.03 14.84 1.54
N LYS A 222 -12.01 13.48 1.54
CA LYS A 222 -11.02 12.72 2.32
C LYS A 222 -9.60 12.95 1.80
N SER A 223 -9.44 13.04 0.51
CA SER A 223 -8.17 13.38 -0.13
C SER A 223 -7.69 14.77 0.29
N ALA A 224 -8.57 15.77 0.28
CA ALA A 224 -8.25 17.14 0.71
C ALA A 224 -7.81 17.18 2.19
N LEU A 225 -8.53 16.48 3.09
CA LEU A 225 -8.18 16.40 4.51
C LEU A 225 -6.78 15.79 4.75
N MET A 226 -6.43 14.74 4.02
CA MET A 226 -5.09 14.14 4.14
C MET A 226 -4.00 15.08 3.64
N MET A 227 -4.27 15.82 2.56
CA MET A 227 -3.33 16.83 2.05
C MET A 227 -3.15 18.02 3.00
N GLN A 228 -4.16 18.37 3.83
CA GLN A 228 -4.00 19.40 4.85
C GLN A 228 -2.88 19.07 5.85
N GLU A 229 -2.74 17.80 6.24
CA GLU A 229 -1.68 17.38 7.14
C GLU A 229 -0.29 17.60 6.53
N LEU A 230 -0.11 17.19 5.27
CA LEU A 230 1.14 17.45 4.53
C LEU A 230 1.39 18.95 4.36
N TYR A 231 0.35 19.72 3.99
CA TYR A 231 0.42 21.17 3.91
C TYR A 231 0.87 21.81 5.22
N ASN A 232 0.27 21.42 6.35
CA ASN A 232 0.63 21.96 7.67
C ASN A 232 2.09 21.73 7.99
N TRP A 233 2.63 20.53 7.68
CA TRP A 233 4.05 20.28 7.87
C TRP A 233 4.93 21.27 7.08
N TYR A 234 4.59 21.54 5.81
CA TYR A 234 5.35 22.49 4.98
C TYR A 234 5.20 23.96 5.48
N LYS A 235 4.00 24.34 5.91
CA LYS A 235 3.71 25.65 6.50
C LYS A 235 4.53 25.89 7.77
N ASP A 236 4.52 24.93 8.70
CA ASP A 236 5.23 24.99 9.99
C ASP A 236 6.75 25.10 9.79
N ASN A 237 7.26 24.44 8.75
CA ASN A 237 8.66 24.50 8.35
C ASN A 237 8.98 25.68 7.42
N LYS A 238 8.05 26.63 7.21
CA LYS A 238 8.21 27.83 6.38
C LYS A 238 8.62 27.54 4.92
N LYS A 239 8.29 26.35 4.41
CA LYS A 239 8.56 25.94 3.03
C LYS A 239 7.41 26.41 2.11
N TRP A 240 7.26 27.74 1.99
CA TRP A 240 6.12 28.40 1.37
C TRP A 240 5.85 27.96 -0.07
N ASN A 241 6.89 27.78 -0.89
CA ASN A 241 6.70 27.36 -2.29
C ASN A 241 5.93 26.04 -2.38
N THR A 242 6.39 25.03 -1.66
CA THR A 242 5.76 23.71 -1.65
C THR A 242 4.36 23.75 -1.01
N ALA A 243 4.19 24.53 0.06
CA ALA A 243 2.88 24.73 0.67
C ALA A 243 1.88 25.31 -0.34
N ILE A 244 2.28 26.31 -1.13
CA ILE A 244 1.48 26.91 -2.20
C ILE A 244 1.15 25.88 -3.29
N ASP A 245 2.12 25.05 -3.70
CA ASP A 245 1.90 24.03 -4.73
C ASP A 245 0.88 22.97 -4.27
N ILE A 246 0.93 22.57 -2.99
CA ILE A 246 -0.06 21.67 -2.39
C ILE A 246 -1.45 22.30 -2.40
N LEU A 247 -1.56 23.56 -2.03
CA LEU A 247 -2.85 24.28 -2.05
C LEU A 247 -3.39 24.46 -3.48
N LYS A 248 -2.53 24.77 -4.46
CA LYS A 248 -2.93 24.82 -5.87
C LYS A 248 -3.50 23.48 -6.33
N LEU A 249 -2.93 22.36 -5.86
CA LEU A 249 -3.46 21.05 -6.17
C LEU A 249 -4.84 20.81 -5.52
N ASN A 250 -5.02 21.16 -4.25
CA ASN A 250 -6.33 21.08 -3.60
C ASN A 250 -7.37 21.93 -4.33
N LEU A 251 -7.00 23.14 -4.73
CA LEU A 251 -7.87 24.04 -5.50
C LEU A 251 -8.15 23.53 -6.93
N SER A 252 -7.32 22.63 -7.47
CA SER A 252 -7.62 21.98 -8.75
C SER A 252 -8.72 20.92 -8.62
N ILE A 253 -8.93 20.38 -7.42
CA ILE A 253 -9.99 19.41 -7.11
C ILE A 253 -11.27 20.14 -6.70
N ASP A 254 -11.17 21.10 -5.77
CA ASP A 254 -12.25 21.99 -5.37
C ASP A 254 -11.84 23.47 -5.49
N PRO A 255 -12.11 24.12 -6.63
CA PRO A 255 -11.76 25.52 -6.85
C PRO A 255 -12.44 26.52 -5.90
N LYS A 256 -13.50 26.10 -5.19
CA LYS A 256 -14.27 26.94 -4.28
C LYS A 256 -13.96 26.70 -2.81
N ASP A 257 -13.05 25.77 -2.47
CA ASP A 257 -12.67 25.48 -1.08
C ASP A 257 -12.25 26.77 -0.35
N PRO A 258 -13.05 27.27 0.61
CA PRO A 258 -12.79 28.53 1.28
C PRO A 258 -11.57 28.44 2.22
N TRP A 259 -11.23 27.25 2.69
CA TRP A 259 -10.04 27.03 3.50
C TRP A 259 -8.78 27.17 2.62
N ALA A 260 -8.70 26.42 1.52
CA ALA A 260 -7.53 26.46 0.64
C ALA A 260 -7.29 27.84 0.03
N ARG A 261 -8.37 28.61 -0.28
CA ARG A 261 -8.27 30.01 -0.75
C ARG A 261 -7.70 30.96 0.30
N ARG A 262 -8.07 30.80 1.56
CA ARG A 262 -7.50 31.61 2.65
C ARG A 262 -6.05 31.24 2.91
N GLU A 263 -5.75 29.96 2.97
CA GLU A 263 -4.40 29.48 3.25
C GLU A 263 -3.40 29.85 2.14
N ILE A 264 -3.82 29.85 0.86
CA ILE A 264 -2.90 30.26 -0.23
C ILE A 264 -2.60 31.76 -0.16
N ALA A 265 -3.58 32.57 0.19
CA ALA A 265 -3.37 34.03 0.42
C ALA A 265 -2.41 34.25 1.59
N GLU A 266 -2.57 33.52 2.70
CA GLU A 266 -1.67 33.60 3.85
C GLU A 266 -0.25 33.16 3.48
N CYS A 267 -0.10 32.04 2.75
CA CYS A 267 1.21 31.59 2.29
C CYS A 267 1.91 32.62 1.39
N TYR A 268 1.18 33.30 0.51
CA TYR A 268 1.73 34.39 -0.29
C TYR A 268 2.13 35.59 0.58
N ALA A 269 1.30 35.98 1.56
CA ALA A 269 1.63 37.06 2.50
C ALA A 269 2.93 36.74 3.26
N GLN A 270 3.08 35.53 3.75
CA GLN A 270 4.31 35.09 4.47
C GLN A 270 5.52 34.99 3.56
N LYS A 271 5.36 34.41 2.36
CA LYS A 271 6.44 34.26 1.38
C LYS A 271 7.00 35.62 0.96
N TYR A 272 6.15 36.59 0.78
CA TYR A 272 6.48 37.93 0.32
C TYR A 272 6.37 38.98 1.42
N ALA A 273 6.50 38.63 2.69
CA ALA A 273 6.31 39.52 3.84
C ALA A 273 7.18 40.78 3.83
N LYS A 274 8.26 40.82 3.04
CA LYS A 274 9.14 42.00 2.87
C LYS A 274 8.69 42.90 1.73
N HIS A 275 7.69 42.53 0.97
CA HIS A 275 7.21 43.27 -0.17
C HIS A 275 6.15 44.28 0.25
N SER A 276 6.36 45.55 -0.08
CA SER A 276 5.53 46.66 0.43
C SER A 276 4.05 46.64 -0.02
N HIS A 277 3.76 45.97 -1.13
CA HIS A 277 2.42 45.95 -1.73
C HIS A 277 1.74 44.57 -1.70
N VAL A 278 2.28 43.61 -0.95
CA VAL A 278 1.77 42.23 -0.95
C VAL A 278 0.29 42.15 -0.55
N ASP A 279 -0.11 42.85 0.51
CA ASP A 279 -1.49 42.86 0.99
C ASP A 279 -2.47 43.51 -0.02
N GLU A 280 -2.00 44.55 -0.74
CA GLU A 280 -2.76 45.16 -1.80
C GLU A 280 -2.98 44.21 -2.97
N TYR A 281 -1.94 43.48 -3.40
CA TYR A 281 -2.01 42.51 -4.50
C TYR A 281 -2.88 41.31 -4.15
N ILE A 282 -2.85 40.83 -2.90
CA ILE A 282 -3.75 39.78 -2.43
C ILE A 282 -5.21 40.24 -2.51
N ARG A 283 -5.48 41.49 -2.11
CA ARG A 283 -6.83 42.04 -2.14
C ARG A 283 -7.32 42.26 -3.57
N THR A 284 -6.51 42.87 -4.43
CA THR A 284 -6.91 43.24 -5.81
C THR A 284 -7.03 42.02 -6.73
N SER A 285 -6.31 40.92 -6.46
CA SER A 285 -6.46 39.69 -7.20
C SER A 285 -7.66 38.84 -6.76
N ASP A 286 -8.37 39.20 -5.71
CA ASP A 286 -9.54 38.49 -5.20
C ASP A 286 -9.26 37.00 -4.86
N LEU A 287 -8.05 36.69 -4.37
CA LEU A 287 -7.62 35.31 -4.06
C LEU A 287 -8.60 34.55 -3.16
N THR A 288 -9.16 35.25 -2.17
CA THR A 288 -10.08 34.67 -1.17
C THR A 288 -11.53 34.58 -1.61
N GLN A 289 -11.87 35.22 -2.75
CA GLN A 289 -13.26 35.38 -3.16
C GLN A 289 -13.76 34.22 -3.99
N SER A 290 -14.84 33.56 -3.57
CA SER A 290 -15.39 32.37 -4.21
C SER A 290 -16.01 32.59 -5.59
N TYR A 291 -16.40 33.85 -5.92
CA TYR A 291 -16.96 34.21 -7.21
C TYR A 291 -15.91 34.28 -8.33
N ARG A 292 -14.63 34.52 -7.98
CA ARG A 292 -13.55 34.62 -8.95
C ARG A 292 -12.95 33.24 -9.25
N ASN A 293 -12.58 33.01 -10.52
CA ASN A 293 -11.77 31.83 -10.87
C ASN A 293 -10.45 31.90 -10.10
N VAL A 294 -10.18 30.85 -9.29
CA VAL A 294 -9.03 30.86 -8.38
C VAL A 294 -7.69 30.87 -9.12
N PHE A 295 -7.59 30.19 -10.27
CA PHE A 295 -6.34 30.14 -11.03
C PHE A 295 -6.06 31.45 -11.76
N GLU A 296 -7.11 32.20 -12.19
CA GLU A 296 -6.97 33.55 -12.69
C GLU A 296 -6.51 34.47 -11.56
N ALA A 297 -7.12 34.39 -10.38
CA ALA A 297 -6.74 35.20 -9.21
C ALA A 297 -5.27 34.93 -8.81
N ILE A 298 -4.83 33.66 -8.79
CA ILE A 298 -3.43 33.27 -8.55
C ILE A 298 -2.51 33.86 -9.63
N SER A 299 -2.88 33.75 -10.90
CA SER A 299 -2.08 34.27 -12.01
C SER A 299 -1.93 35.78 -11.93
N ASP A 300 -3.01 36.50 -11.59
CA ASP A 300 -2.96 37.94 -11.46
C ASP A 300 -2.09 38.39 -10.28
N PHE A 301 -2.21 37.72 -9.13
CA PHE A 301 -1.31 37.95 -8.00
C PHE A 301 0.16 37.73 -8.37
N GLU A 302 0.47 36.60 -8.99
CA GLU A 302 1.84 36.23 -9.37
C GLU A 302 2.43 37.20 -10.40
N LYS A 303 1.60 37.76 -11.33
CA LYS A 303 2.01 38.81 -12.26
C LYS A 303 2.34 40.10 -11.51
N HIS A 304 1.47 40.58 -10.60
CA HIS A 304 1.72 41.80 -9.83
C HIS A 304 3.03 41.70 -9.03
N ILE A 305 3.25 40.58 -8.32
CA ILE A 305 4.50 40.34 -7.57
C ILE A 305 5.73 40.29 -8.50
N ALA A 306 5.62 39.67 -9.67
CA ALA A 306 6.75 39.53 -10.60
C ALA A 306 7.16 40.86 -11.24
N PHE A 307 6.19 41.73 -11.47
CA PHE A 307 6.41 43.01 -12.18
C PHE A 307 6.35 44.24 -11.27
N ASP A 308 6.66 44.11 -9.99
CA ASP A 308 6.67 45.26 -9.09
C ASP A 308 7.97 46.07 -9.15
N VAL A 309 7.91 47.31 -8.62
CA VAL A 309 9.04 48.25 -8.54
C VAL A 309 10.25 47.61 -7.88
N ARG A 310 11.43 47.84 -8.47
CA ARG A 310 12.74 47.26 -8.11
C ARG A 310 12.95 45.80 -8.49
N ASN A 311 11.98 45.11 -9.06
CA ASN A 311 12.21 43.76 -9.64
C ASN A 311 13.00 43.85 -10.94
N PHE A 312 13.76 42.78 -11.21
CA PHE A 312 14.54 42.68 -12.46
C PHE A 312 13.69 41.97 -13.50
N VAL A 313 13.74 42.47 -14.73
CA VAL A 313 13.11 41.85 -15.89
C VAL A 313 14.13 41.69 -17.01
N TYR A 314 13.94 40.71 -17.85
CA TYR A 314 14.76 40.52 -19.04
C TYR A 314 13.95 40.83 -20.29
N HIS A 315 14.47 41.75 -21.10
CA HIS A 315 13.92 42.04 -22.40
C HIS A 315 14.87 41.59 -23.50
N ARG A 316 14.33 40.91 -24.53
CA ARG A 316 15.12 40.28 -25.60
C ARG A 316 16.07 41.26 -26.31
N THR A 317 15.67 42.52 -26.48
CA THR A 317 16.43 43.53 -27.20
C THR A 317 17.34 44.36 -26.28
N TRP A 318 16.90 44.66 -25.05
CA TRP A 318 17.57 45.58 -24.14
C TRP A 318 18.27 44.92 -22.96
N GLY A 319 18.17 43.57 -22.86
CA GLY A 319 18.79 42.82 -21.79
C GLY A 319 18.06 42.94 -20.45
N VAL A 320 18.82 42.91 -19.35
CA VAL A 320 18.27 43.01 -17.99
C VAL A 320 17.95 44.48 -17.67
N GLY A 321 16.74 44.69 -17.16
CA GLY A 321 16.26 46.00 -16.69
C GLY A 321 15.68 45.94 -15.27
N VAL A 322 15.57 47.10 -14.63
CA VAL A 322 14.95 47.24 -13.31
C VAL A 322 13.66 48.05 -13.46
N ILE A 323 12.56 47.55 -12.94
CA ILE A 323 11.27 48.25 -12.92
C ILE A 323 11.37 49.47 -12.00
N LEU A 324 11.15 50.64 -12.53
CA LEU A 324 11.14 51.89 -11.79
C LEU A 324 9.76 52.29 -11.35
N LYS A 325 8.72 51.98 -12.16
CA LYS A 325 7.33 52.39 -11.93
C LYS A 325 6.40 51.35 -12.58
N VAL A 326 5.29 51.12 -11.90
CA VAL A 326 4.18 50.29 -12.39
C VAL A 326 2.94 51.20 -12.44
N GLU A 327 2.33 51.34 -13.61
CA GLU A 327 1.11 52.16 -13.81
C GLU A 327 0.13 51.34 -14.65
N ASN A 328 -1.04 51.02 -14.09
CA ASN A 328 -2.13 50.27 -14.72
C ASN A 328 -1.60 49.13 -15.65
N ASP A 329 -1.48 49.43 -16.96
CA ASP A 329 -1.06 48.47 -17.98
C ASP A 329 0.35 48.72 -18.52
N ALA A 330 1.16 49.60 -17.87
CA ALA A 330 2.48 49.99 -18.35
C ALA A 330 3.57 49.90 -17.27
N LEU A 331 4.74 49.42 -17.65
CA LEU A 331 5.94 49.37 -16.82
C LEU A 331 6.98 50.37 -17.29
N THR A 332 7.46 51.22 -16.42
CA THR A 332 8.67 52.01 -16.71
C THR A 332 9.90 51.25 -16.22
N ILE A 333 10.75 50.86 -17.11
CA ILE A 333 11.93 50.00 -16.86
C ILE A 333 13.22 50.71 -17.24
N SER A 334 14.22 50.65 -16.36
CA SER A 334 15.56 51.14 -16.66
C SER A 334 16.44 49.98 -17.14
N PHE A 335 16.90 50.04 -18.37
CA PHE A 335 17.83 49.05 -18.98
C PHE A 335 19.29 49.54 -18.96
N GLY A 336 19.68 50.28 -17.92
CA GLY A 336 21.04 50.77 -17.80
C GLY A 336 21.43 51.69 -18.99
N LYS A 337 22.43 51.26 -19.76
CA LYS A 337 22.92 52.01 -20.92
C LYS A 337 21.90 52.23 -22.03
N ASN A 338 20.88 51.38 -22.10
CA ASN A 338 19.78 51.47 -23.07
C ASN A 338 18.66 52.44 -22.64
N GLY A 339 18.81 53.10 -21.49
CA GLY A 339 17.90 54.10 -20.96
C GLY A 339 16.60 53.55 -20.39
N LYS A 340 15.68 54.44 -20.10
CA LYS A 340 14.34 54.07 -19.60
C LYS A 340 13.42 53.77 -20.79
N LYS A 341 12.61 52.75 -20.61
CA LYS A 341 11.57 52.35 -21.60
C LYS A 341 10.25 52.17 -20.87
N GLU A 342 9.19 52.53 -21.53
CA GLU A 342 7.82 52.26 -21.13
C GLU A 342 7.33 51.05 -21.97
N ILE A 343 6.80 50.01 -21.30
CA ILE A 343 6.34 48.79 -21.91
C ILE A 343 4.94 48.50 -21.40
N SER A 344 3.99 48.41 -22.28
CA SER A 344 2.60 48.03 -22.04
C SER A 344 2.37 46.54 -22.26
#